data_086db7ec57d43bdc0ce87c30f20c0537
#
_entry.id   086db7ec57d43bdc0ce87c30f20c0537
#
_cell.length_a   1.000
_cell.length_b   1.000
_cell.length_c   1.000
_cell.angle_alpha   90.00
_cell.angle_beta   90.00
_cell.angle_gamma   90.00
#
_symmetry.space_group_name_H-M   'P 1'
#
loop_
_entity.id
_entity.type
_entity.pdbx_description
1 polymer ?
#
loop_
_entity_poly.entity_id
_entity_poly.type
_entity_poly.pdbx_seq_one_letter_code
_entity_poly.pdbx_strand_id
1 'polypeptide(L)'
;VDSSSTAIIVFSMCNLIMDAIHQEADQKVLSDLRRILASPDYTPNSAQDICNRLFVTCYMGSENSSKETRMRAETLADFIGSYHMNIVIDTAVSACVEIFTKMTNMLPKFSSNGGCARQNLALQNIQARIRMVLSYLFAQLMLWTRGRPGGLLVLGSANVDESLRGYMTKYDCSSADINPIGGISKSDLRRFMNYAKTKFNIPILNEIIEAPPTAELEPLKEGGIVQTDEEDMGMTYEELTQYGRLRKIESCGPYSMYCKLVQTWSSKYTPKQVAEKVKHFFRCYAXHRHKMTVITPSYHAESY
;
A
#
# COMPACT_ATOMS: atom_id res chain seq x y z
N VAL A 1 4.77 -5.56 -2.31
CA VAL A 1 5.07 -5.94 -0.91
C VAL A 1 4.02 -5.38 0.04
N ASP A 2 3.70 -4.09 -0.02
CA ASP A 2 2.89 -3.42 1.01
C ASP A 2 1.47 -3.95 1.14
N SER A 3 0.67 -3.89 0.08
CA SER A 3 -0.70 -4.43 0.11
C SER A 3 -0.71 -5.94 0.37
N SER A 4 0.31 -6.66 -0.13
CA SER A 4 0.45 -8.09 0.18
C SER A 4 0.74 -8.30 1.67
N SER A 5 1.53 -7.42 2.30
CA SER A 5 1.79 -7.49 3.75
C SER A 5 0.50 -7.29 4.55
N THR A 6 -0.32 -6.30 4.16
CA THR A 6 -1.64 -6.10 4.77
C THR A 6 -2.49 -7.37 4.65
N ALA A 7 -2.51 -7.97 3.46
CA ALA A 7 -3.29 -9.21 3.22
C ALA A 7 -2.78 -10.37 4.10
N ILE A 8 -1.46 -10.51 4.23
CA ILE A 8 -0.85 -11.56 5.06
C ILE A 8 -1.13 -11.33 6.55
N ILE A 9 -1.18 -10.07 7.00
CA ILE A 9 -1.56 -9.76 8.39
C ILE A 9 -2.99 -10.27 8.65
N VAL A 10 -3.93 -9.97 7.75
CA VAL A 10 -5.33 -10.44 7.89
C VAL A 10 -5.36 -11.98 7.90
N PHE A 11 -4.64 -12.62 6.98
CA PHE A 11 -4.58 -14.09 6.93
C PHE A 11 -3.96 -14.68 8.21
N SER A 12 -2.92 -14.02 8.74
CA SER A 12 -2.30 -14.43 10.01
C SER A 12 -3.31 -14.37 11.17
N MET A 13 -4.13 -13.30 11.20
CA MET A 13 -5.20 -13.17 12.20
C MET A 13 -6.23 -14.30 12.04
N CYS A 14 -6.58 -14.67 10.81
CA CYS A 14 -7.50 -15.79 10.56
C CYS A 14 -6.94 -17.11 11.09
N ASN A 15 -5.61 -17.32 10.96
CA ASN A 15 -4.95 -18.50 11.53
C ASN A 15 -5.00 -18.49 13.06
N LEU A 16 -4.75 -17.33 13.69
CA LEU A 16 -4.85 -17.20 15.14
C LEU A 16 -6.27 -17.49 15.65
N ILE A 17 -7.28 -17.02 14.92
CA ILE A 17 -8.69 -17.29 15.24
C ILE A 17 -8.95 -18.82 15.17
N MET A 18 -8.43 -19.48 14.11
CA MET A 18 -8.56 -20.94 13.97
C MET A 18 -7.92 -21.68 15.15
N ASP A 19 -6.70 -21.28 15.51
CA ASP A 19 -5.97 -21.90 16.62
C ASP A 19 -6.75 -21.73 17.93
N ALA A 20 -7.25 -20.52 18.20
CA ALA A 20 -8.02 -20.25 19.41
C ALA A 20 -9.29 -21.11 19.47
N ILE A 21 -9.99 -21.26 18.36
CA ILE A 21 -11.25 -22.04 18.32
C ILE A 21 -10.98 -23.54 18.40
N HIS A 22 -10.03 -24.06 17.63
CA HIS A 22 -9.84 -25.53 17.50
C HIS A 22 -8.85 -26.13 18.49
N GLN A 23 -7.80 -25.40 18.86
CA GLN A 23 -6.80 -25.93 19.80
C GLN A 23 -7.11 -25.54 21.24
N GLU A 24 -7.58 -24.31 21.46
CA GLU A 24 -7.83 -23.79 22.81
C GLU A 24 -9.31 -23.87 23.22
N ALA A 25 -10.19 -24.24 22.29
CA ALA A 25 -11.65 -24.33 22.48
C ALA A 25 -12.25 -23.01 23.02
N ASP A 26 -11.75 -21.88 22.55
CA ASP A 26 -12.15 -20.55 23.04
C ASP A 26 -13.54 -20.18 22.51
N GLN A 27 -14.54 -20.36 23.37
CA GLN A 27 -15.93 -20.07 23.04
C GLN A 27 -16.21 -18.58 22.83
N LYS A 28 -15.41 -17.71 23.46
CA LYS A 28 -15.58 -16.26 23.30
C LYS A 28 -15.14 -15.83 21.90
N VAL A 29 -13.99 -16.34 21.43
CA VAL A 29 -13.51 -16.04 20.05
C VAL A 29 -14.54 -16.56 19.04
N LEU A 30 -15.06 -17.77 19.22
CA LEU A 30 -16.08 -18.33 18.31
C LEU A 30 -17.37 -17.48 18.32
N SER A 31 -17.82 -17.07 19.51
CA SER A 31 -19.00 -16.23 19.67
C SER A 31 -18.82 -14.87 18.98
N ASP A 32 -17.66 -14.25 19.17
CA ASP A 32 -17.35 -12.96 18.53
C ASP A 32 -17.29 -13.10 17.00
N LEU A 33 -16.68 -14.17 16.50
CA LEU A 33 -16.62 -14.44 15.05
C LEU A 33 -18.02 -14.58 14.48
N ARG A 34 -18.89 -15.37 15.16
CA ARG A 34 -20.30 -15.53 14.74
C ARG A 34 -21.05 -14.21 14.72
N ARG A 35 -20.83 -13.38 15.74
CA ARG A 35 -21.47 -12.06 15.85
C ARG A 35 -21.02 -11.14 14.71
N ILE A 36 -19.70 -11.09 14.43
CA ILE A 36 -19.14 -10.26 13.37
C ILE A 36 -19.67 -10.70 12.00
N LEU A 37 -19.78 -12.00 11.79
CA LEU A 37 -20.26 -12.57 10.53
C LEU A 37 -21.79 -12.55 10.39
N ALA A 38 -22.51 -12.20 11.47
CA ALA A 38 -23.96 -12.29 11.55
C ALA A 38 -24.44 -13.70 11.18
N SER A 39 -23.75 -14.74 11.70
CA SER A 39 -23.98 -16.14 11.35
C SER A 39 -23.88 -17.03 12.60
N PRO A 40 -24.99 -17.13 13.37
CA PRO A 40 -24.96 -17.81 14.70
C PRO A 40 -24.49 -19.28 14.68
N ASP A 41 -24.74 -19.97 13.58
CA ASP A 41 -24.42 -21.41 13.48
C ASP A 41 -23.08 -21.68 12.79
N TYR A 42 -22.35 -20.63 12.43
CA TYR A 42 -21.10 -20.77 11.68
C TYR A 42 -20.01 -21.42 12.54
N THR A 43 -19.34 -22.40 11.98
CA THR A 43 -18.11 -22.99 12.53
C THR A 43 -17.07 -23.02 11.42
N PRO A 44 -15.93 -22.35 11.61
CA PRO A 44 -14.93 -22.29 10.55
C PRO A 44 -14.24 -23.62 10.29
N ASN A 45 -13.96 -23.91 9.03
CA ASN A 45 -13.25 -25.12 8.61
C ASN A 45 -11.75 -24.87 8.42
N SER A 46 -11.37 -23.65 8.15
CA SER A 46 -9.97 -23.28 7.87
C SER A 46 -9.79 -21.77 8.00
N ALA A 47 -8.54 -21.33 8.07
CA ALA A 47 -8.22 -19.90 8.04
C ALA A 47 -8.69 -19.26 6.72
N GLN A 48 -8.61 -20.01 5.61
CA GLN A 48 -9.10 -19.54 4.31
C GLN A 48 -10.63 -19.32 4.31
N ASP A 49 -11.38 -20.20 4.98
CA ASP A 49 -12.83 -20.05 5.12
C ASP A 49 -13.17 -18.76 5.88
N ILE A 50 -12.47 -18.49 6.98
CA ILE A 50 -12.64 -17.24 7.74
C ILE A 50 -12.28 -16.04 6.85
N CYS A 51 -11.12 -16.13 6.19
CA CYS A 51 -10.62 -15.07 5.32
C CYS A 51 -11.65 -14.73 4.21
N ASN A 52 -12.25 -15.75 3.59
CA ASN A 52 -13.26 -15.54 2.54
C ASN A 52 -14.47 -14.75 3.04
N ARG A 53 -14.86 -14.99 4.29
CA ARG A 53 -16.02 -14.32 4.87
C ARG A 53 -15.75 -12.91 5.36
N LEU A 54 -14.52 -12.66 5.86
CA LEU A 54 -14.15 -11.38 6.48
C LEU A 54 -13.47 -10.40 5.52
N PHE A 55 -12.76 -10.91 4.51
CA PHE A 55 -11.77 -10.11 3.76
C PHE A 55 -12.05 -10.12 2.26
N VAL A 56 -12.24 -8.92 1.74
CA VAL A 56 -12.38 -8.68 0.30
C VAL A 56 -11.10 -8.03 -0.19
N THR A 57 -10.53 -8.56 -1.25
CA THR A 57 -9.35 -7.99 -1.90
C THR A 57 -9.70 -7.57 -3.32
N CYS A 58 -9.13 -6.45 -3.77
CA CYS A 58 -9.39 -5.92 -5.11
C CYS A 58 -8.07 -5.61 -5.80
N TYR A 59 -7.84 -6.17 -6.98
CA TYR A 59 -6.80 -5.67 -7.86
C TYR A 59 -7.46 -4.65 -8.79
N MET A 60 -7.09 -3.38 -8.65
CA MET A 60 -7.68 -2.28 -9.42
C MET A 60 -6.70 -1.84 -10.51
N GLY A 61 -6.74 -2.56 -11.62
CA GLY A 61 -5.84 -2.34 -12.75
C GLY A 61 -6.32 -1.26 -13.70
N SER A 62 -5.39 -0.69 -14.43
CA SER A 62 -5.63 0.24 -15.52
C SER A 62 -4.83 -0.21 -16.75
N GLU A 63 -4.94 0.51 -17.85
CA GLU A 63 -4.10 0.28 -19.04
C GLU A 63 -2.60 0.40 -18.72
N ASN A 64 -2.26 1.06 -17.61
CA ASN A 64 -0.88 1.26 -17.16
C ASN A 64 -0.40 0.17 -16.20
N SER A 65 -1.21 -0.85 -15.93
CA SER A 65 -0.90 -1.91 -14.97
C SER A 65 -0.37 -3.16 -15.68
N SER A 66 0.58 -3.85 -15.04
CA SER A 66 1.18 -5.06 -15.64
C SER A 66 0.37 -6.31 -15.34
N LYS A 67 0.44 -7.28 -16.26
CA LYS A 67 -0.21 -8.59 -16.11
C LYS A 67 0.43 -9.37 -14.96
N GLU A 68 1.73 -9.20 -14.77
CA GLU A 68 2.51 -9.87 -13.73
C GLU A 68 2.03 -9.45 -12.33
N THR A 69 1.81 -8.15 -12.12
CA THR A 69 1.32 -7.64 -10.84
C THR A 69 -0.09 -8.18 -10.54
N ARG A 70 -0.94 -8.20 -11.56
CA ARG A 70 -2.29 -8.77 -11.44
C ARG A 70 -2.24 -10.25 -11.05
N MET A 71 -1.40 -11.02 -11.76
CA MET A 71 -1.26 -12.47 -11.53
C MET A 71 -0.78 -12.77 -10.11
N ARG A 72 0.21 -11.99 -9.61
CA ARG A 72 0.69 -12.14 -8.23
C ARG A 72 -0.41 -11.87 -7.22
N ALA A 73 -1.23 -10.85 -7.47
CA ALA A 73 -2.34 -10.50 -6.57
C ALA A 73 -3.40 -11.60 -6.54
N GLU A 74 -3.79 -12.13 -7.71
CA GLU A 74 -4.74 -13.24 -7.84
C GLU A 74 -4.22 -14.49 -7.13
N THR A 75 -2.98 -14.88 -7.40
CA THR A 75 -2.38 -16.09 -6.82
C THR A 75 -2.32 -15.98 -5.29
N LEU A 76 -1.94 -14.81 -4.76
CA LEU A 76 -1.93 -14.62 -3.30
C LEU A 76 -3.35 -14.68 -2.73
N ALA A 77 -4.30 -14.01 -3.37
CA ALA A 77 -5.71 -13.98 -2.93
C ALA A 77 -6.29 -15.41 -2.89
N ASP A 78 -6.00 -16.22 -3.91
CA ASP A 78 -6.45 -17.62 -3.97
C ASP A 78 -5.84 -18.42 -2.81
N PHE A 79 -4.55 -18.24 -2.54
CA PHE A 79 -3.87 -18.98 -1.45
C PHE A 79 -4.49 -18.64 -0.10
N ILE A 80 -4.68 -17.36 0.21
CA ILE A 80 -5.23 -16.95 1.51
C ILE A 80 -6.75 -17.12 1.60
N GLY A 81 -7.40 -17.37 0.46
CA GLY A 81 -8.85 -17.61 0.39
C GLY A 81 -9.70 -16.35 0.45
N SER A 82 -9.12 -15.15 0.24
CA SER A 82 -9.90 -13.90 0.29
C SER A 82 -10.96 -13.87 -0.83
N TYR A 83 -12.02 -13.08 -0.63
CA TYR A 83 -12.99 -12.84 -1.69
C TYR A 83 -12.38 -11.82 -2.65
N HIS A 84 -11.85 -12.30 -3.79
CA HIS A 84 -11.03 -11.48 -4.68
C HIS A 84 -11.79 -10.99 -5.91
N MET A 85 -11.49 -9.74 -6.31
CA MET A 85 -12.06 -9.15 -7.52
C MET A 85 -10.98 -8.45 -8.33
N ASN A 86 -11.07 -8.56 -9.65
CA ASN A 86 -10.26 -7.79 -10.59
C ASN A 86 -11.12 -6.68 -11.18
N ILE A 87 -10.74 -5.45 -10.94
CA ILE A 87 -11.50 -4.27 -11.34
C ILE A 87 -10.65 -3.47 -12.32
N VAL A 88 -11.24 -3.08 -13.46
CA VAL A 88 -10.59 -2.20 -14.44
C VAL A 88 -11.13 -0.79 -14.20
N ILE A 89 -10.23 0.14 -13.83
CA ILE A 89 -10.63 1.50 -13.45
C ILE A 89 -10.70 2.49 -14.62
N ASP A 90 -10.31 2.05 -15.82
CA ASP A 90 -10.15 2.95 -16.99
C ASP A 90 -11.43 3.70 -17.32
N THR A 91 -12.60 3.07 -17.19
CA THR A 91 -13.89 3.72 -17.46
C THR A 91 -14.10 4.94 -16.56
N ALA A 92 -13.81 4.81 -15.28
CA ALA A 92 -13.97 5.92 -14.32
C ALA A 92 -12.94 7.02 -14.56
N VAL A 93 -11.70 6.62 -14.85
CA VAL A 93 -10.61 7.58 -15.14
C VAL A 93 -10.94 8.36 -16.41
N SER A 94 -11.36 7.66 -17.47
CA SER A 94 -11.71 8.28 -18.76
C SER A 94 -12.87 9.26 -18.60
N ALA A 95 -13.89 8.90 -17.81
CA ALA A 95 -15.02 9.79 -17.56
C ALA A 95 -14.57 11.10 -16.89
N CYS A 96 -13.66 11.03 -15.92
CA CYS A 96 -13.13 12.22 -15.26
C CYS A 96 -12.34 13.11 -16.23
N VAL A 97 -11.50 12.49 -17.07
CA VAL A 97 -10.71 13.21 -18.08
C VAL A 97 -11.63 13.84 -19.14
N GLU A 98 -12.68 13.12 -19.54
CA GLU A 98 -13.66 13.63 -20.50
C GLU A 98 -14.42 14.85 -19.97
N ILE A 99 -14.84 14.83 -18.70
CA ILE A 99 -15.47 15.97 -18.05
C ILE A 99 -14.55 17.20 -18.12
N PHE A 100 -13.28 17.03 -17.73
CA PHE A 100 -12.29 18.11 -17.78
C PHE A 100 -12.13 18.65 -19.20
N THR A 101 -12.00 17.73 -20.17
CA THR A 101 -11.78 18.09 -21.59
C THR A 101 -12.97 18.86 -22.14
N LYS A 102 -14.21 18.44 -21.85
CA LYS A 102 -15.43 19.11 -22.28
C LYS A 102 -15.55 20.53 -21.72
N MET A 103 -15.11 20.74 -20.48
CA MET A 103 -15.22 22.04 -19.83
C MET A 103 -14.11 23.01 -20.25
N THR A 104 -12.94 22.50 -20.64
CA THR A 104 -11.77 23.36 -20.91
C THR A 104 -11.32 23.34 -22.37
N ASN A 105 -11.82 22.43 -23.17
CA ASN A 105 -11.35 22.12 -24.53
C ASN A 105 -9.86 21.74 -24.58
N MET A 106 -9.33 21.21 -23.46
CA MET A 106 -7.92 20.78 -23.36
C MET A 106 -7.82 19.35 -22.87
N LEU A 107 -7.13 18.50 -23.63
CA LEU A 107 -6.93 17.09 -23.28
C LEU A 107 -5.56 16.91 -22.64
N PRO A 108 -5.48 16.51 -21.35
CA PRO A 108 -4.18 16.28 -20.71
C PRO A 108 -3.52 14.99 -21.23
N LYS A 109 -2.19 15.00 -21.30
CA LYS A 109 -1.39 13.89 -21.84
C LYS A 109 -0.30 13.49 -20.85
N PHE A 110 0.05 12.19 -20.84
CA PHE A 110 1.23 11.72 -20.14
C PHE A 110 2.50 12.31 -20.76
N SER A 111 3.57 12.39 -19.99
CA SER A 111 4.86 12.89 -20.49
C SER A 111 5.37 12.06 -21.67
N SER A 112 5.16 10.74 -21.64
CA SER A 112 5.50 9.85 -22.77
C SER A 112 4.77 10.21 -24.06
N ASN A 113 3.62 10.88 -23.96
CA ASN A 113 2.77 11.26 -25.09
C ASN A 113 2.82 12.79 -25.35
N GLY A 114 3.90 13.44 -24.90
CA GLY A 114 4.12 14.87 -25.15
C GLY A 114 3.49 15.82 -24.14
N GLY A 115 2.98 15.32 -23.03
CA GLY A 115 2.45 16.16 -21.96
C GLY A 115 3.55 16.72 -21.07
N CYS A 116 3.25 17.79 -20.35
CA CYS A 116 4.18 18.35 -19.37
C CYS A 116 4.03 17.64 -18.00
N ALA A 117 4.98 17.87 -17.10
CA ALA A 117 5.00 17.24 -15.77
C ALA A 117 3.68 17.46 -14.99
N ARG A 118 3.04 18.64 -15.15
CA ARG A 118 1.76 18.94 -14.48
C ARG A 118 0.65 18.02 -14.99
N GLN A 119 0.56 17.82 -16.32
CA GLN A 119 -0.42 16.94 -16.93
C GLN A 119 -0.20 15.49 -16.51
N ASN A 120 1.06 15.06 -16.57
CA ASN A 120 1.48 13.72 -16.19
C ASN A 120 1.05 13.40 -14.77
N LEU A 121 1.37 14.30 -13.83
CA LEU A 121 1.02 14.11 -12.42
C LEU A 121 -0.50 14.11 -12.19
N ALA A 122 -1.25 14.94 -12.94
CA ALA A 122 -2.71 14.97 -12.82
C ALA A 122 -3.33 13.64 -13.24
N LEU A 123 -2.81 13.02 -14.33
CA LEU A 123 -3.31 11.74 -14.81
C LEU A 123 -2.95 10.58 -13.87
N GLN A 124 -1.78 10.63 -13.24
CA GLN A 124 -1.42 9.66 -12.19
C GLN A 124 -2.34 9.82 -10.97
N ASN A 125 -2.53 11.06 -10.53
CA ASN A 125 -3.30 11.36 -9.32
C ASN A 125 -4.78 10.96 -9.45
N ILE A 126 -5.39 11.13 -10.64
CA ILE A 126 -6.80 10.73 -10.81
C ILE A 126 -6.95 9.20 -10.70
N GLN A 127 -6.03 8.43 -11.25
CA GLN A 127 -6.03 6.97 -11.11
C GLN A 127 -5.96 6.56 -9.63
N ALA A 128 -5.03 7.16 -8.89
CA ALA A 128 -4.84 6.86 -7.47
C ALA A 128 -6.10 7.17 -6.65
N ARG A 129 -6.76 8.31 -6.92
CA ARG A 129 -7.97 8.72 -6.21
C ARG A 129 -9.19 7.87 -6.58
N ILE A 130 -9.33 7.49 -7.85
CA ILE A 130 -10.43 6.62 -8.29
C ILE A 130 -10.36 5.28 -7.56
N ARG A 131 -9.15 4.74 -7.33
CA ARG A 131 -8.99 3.51 -6.54
C ARG A 131 -9.58 3.67 -5.14
N MET A 132 -9.37 4.82 -4.48
CA MET A 132 -9.96 5.06 -3.15
C MET A 132 -11.49 5.21 -3.21
N VAL A 133 -12.00 5.95 -4.21
CA VAL A 133 -13.46 6.11 -4.40
C VAL A 133 -14.12 4.73 -4.55
N LEU A 134 -13.54 3.88 -5.40
CA LEU A 134 -14.08 2.53 -5.63
C LEU A 134 -13.92 1.65 -4.38
N SER A 135 -12.80 1.77 -3.64
CA SER A 135 -12.60 1.01 -2.41
C SER A 135 -13.74 1.27 -1.42
N TYR A 136 -14.10 2.53 -1.21
CA TYR A 136 -15.20 2.88 -0.31
C TYR A 136 -16.56 2.43 -0.84
N LEU A 137 -16.80 2.55 -2.14
CA LEU A 137 -18.05 2.06 -2.74
C LEU A 137 -18.21 0.55 -2.52
N PHE A 138 -17.14 -0.20 -2.82
CA PHE A 138 -17.17 -1.65 -2.64
C PHE A 138 -17.24 -2.03 -1.16
N ALA A 139 -16.53 -1.32 -0.27
CA ALA A 139 -16.58 -1.59 1.16
C ALA A 139 -17.99 -1.45 1.71
N GLN A 140 -18.74 -0.46 1.23
CA GLN A 140 -20.13 -0.26 1.67
C GLN A 140 -21.08 -1.33 1.14
N LEU A 141 -20.86 -1.83 -0.08
CA LEU A 141 -21.85 -2.65 -0.79
C LEU A 141 -21.52 -4.15 -0.87
N MET A 142 -20.26 -4.58 -0.61
CA MET A 142 -19.88 -5.98 -0.85
C MET A 142 -20.62 -6.97 0.04
N LEU A 143 -20.91 -6.64 1.28
CA LEU A 143 -21.69 -7.54 2.13
C LEU A 143 -23.12 -7.65 1.64
N TRP A 144 -23.70 -6.54 1.16
CA TRP A 144 -25.04 -6.55 0.57
C TRP A 144 -25.11 -7.48 -0.67
N THR A 145 -24.09 -7.44 -1.54
CA THR A 145 -24.08 -8.33 -2.72
C THR A 145 -23.96 -9.81 -2.34
N ARG A 146 -23.47 -10.08 -1.11
CA ARG A 146 -23.34 -11.45 -0.59
C ARG A 146 -24.50 -11.82 0.35
N GLY A 147 -25.58 -11.05 0.37
CA GLY A 147 -26.76 -11.30 1.20
C GLY A 147 -26.51 -11.14 2.69
N ARG A 148 -25.53 -10.32 3.07
CA ARG A 148 -25.11 -10.14 4.48
C ARG A 148 -25.34 -8.68 4.92
N PRO A 149 -25.65 -8.46 6.20
CA PRO A 149 -25.82 -7.11 6.73
C PRO A 149 -24.47 -6.41 6.98
N GLY A 150 -24.51 -5.07 7.08
CA GLY A 150 -23.36 -4.26 7.46
C GLY A 150 -22.52 -3.81 6.27
N GLY A 151 -21.31 -3.38 6.55
CA GLY A 151 -20.31 -2.94 5.57
C GLY A 151 -18.92 -3.34 6.02
N LEU A 152 -17.93 -3.04 5.21
CA LEU A 152 -16.52 -3.37 5.47
C LEU A 152 -15.71 -2.11 5.76
N LEU A 153 -14.63 -2.26 6.52
CA LEU A 153 -13.62 -1.22 6.69
C LEU A 153 -12.61 -1.31 5.52
N VAL A 154 -12.20 -0.15 5.03
CA VAL A 154 -11.13 -0.09 4.02
C VAL A 154 -9.77 -0.13 4.73
N LEU A 155 -8.94 -1.10 4.37
CA LEU A 155 -7.59 -1.24 4.92
C LEU A 155 -6.58 -0.54 4.00
N GLY A 156 -5.73 0.29 4.60
CA GLY A 156 -4.64 0.95 3.91
C GLY A 156 -3.40 0.07 3.80
N SER A 157 -2.45 0.49 2.98
CA SER A 157 -1.21 -0.24 2.76
C SER A 157 -0.02 0.68 2.46
N ALA A 158 -0.04 1.91 2.99
CA ALA A 158 1.11 2.81 2.90
C ALA A 158 2.05 2.54 4.08
N ASN A 159 3.34 2.33 3.82
CA ASN A 159 4.32 2.07 4.87
C ASN A 159 4.85 3.40 5.47
N VAL A 160 5.61 3.30 6.58
CA VAL A 160 6.07 4.50 7.30
C VAL A 160 7.06 5.33 6.49
N ASP A 161 7.86 4.69 5.63
CA ASP A 161 8.86 5.41 4.82
C ASP A 161 8.19 6.27 3.75
N GLU A 162 7.17 5.72 3.09
CA GLU A 162 6.35 6.46 2.11
C GLU A 162 5.67 7.65 2.79
N SER A 163 5.10 7.44 3.98
CA SER A 163 4.45 8.50 4.75
C SER A 163 5.45 9.59 5.14
N LEU A 164 6.65 9.21 5.59
CA LEU A 164 7.69 10.16 5.98
C LEU A 164 8.07 11.09 4.81
N ARG A 165 8.27 10.51 3.64
CA ARG A 165 8.68 11.25 2.43
C ARG A 165 7.49 11.99 1.79
N GLY A 166 6.27 11.53 2.03
CA GLY A 166 5.07 12.01 1.35
C GLY A 166 4.91 11.41 -0.05
N TYR A 167 5.39 10.19 -0.25
CA TYR A 167 5.27 9.48 -1.53
C TYR A 167 3.91 8.83 -1.63
N MET A 168 2.93 9.65 -1.89
CA MET A 168 1.52 9.25 -2.03
C MET A 168 0.77 10.38 -2.73
N THR A 169 -0.39 10.07 -3.27
CA THR A 169 -1.34 11.09 -3.75
C THR A 169 -2.30 11.41 -2.61
N LYS A 170 -2.46 12.68 -2.30
CA LYS A 170 -3.42 13.09 -1.25
C LYS A 170 -4.83 12.58 -1.63
N TYR A 171 -5.49 11.87 -0.70
CA TYR A 171 -6.80 11.24 -0.86
C TYR A 171 -6.78 9.98 -1.75
N ASP A 172 -5.65 9.30 -1.87
CA ASP A 172 -5.59 7.96 -2.47
C ASP A 172 -5.81 6.90 -1.38
N CYS A 173 -5.42 5.65 -1.63
CA CYS A 173 -5.62 4.55 -0.68
C CYS A 173 -4.85 4.70 0.64
N SER A 174 -4.01 5.73 0.77
CA SER A 174 -3.41 6.09 2.07
C SER A 174 -4.42 6.72 3.03
N SER A 175 -5.61 7.08 2.55
CA SER A 175 -6.69 7.71 3.36
C SER A 175 -7.78 6.70 3.73
N ALA A 176 -7.42 5.46 3.97
CA ALA A 176 -8.33 4.37 4.34
C ALA A 176 -8.87 4.52 5.77
N ASP A 177 -9.69 3.58 6.23
CA ASP A 177 -10.25 3.61 7.60
C ASP A 177 -9.19 3.27 8.65
N ILE A 178 -8.35 2.28 8.37
CA ILE A 178 -7.26 1.85 9.25
C ILE A 178 -6.11 1.33 8.40
N ASN A 179 -4.88 1.50 8.88
CA ASN A 179 -3.70 1.03 8.16
C ASN A 179 -2.86 0.10 9.05
N PRO A 180 -2.96 -1.22 8.84
CA PRO A 180 -2.20 -2.17 9.66
C PRO A 180 -0.68 -2.04 9.57
N ILE A 181 -0.15 -1.47 8.49
CA ILE A 181 1.30 -1.40 8.25
C ILE A 181 1.86 0.02 8.28
N GLY A 182 1.05 1.02 8.64
CA GLY A 182 1.43 2.43 8.55
C GLY A 182 2.59 2.85 9.45
N GLY A 183 2.88 2.08 10.48
CA GLY A 183 4.02 2.31 11.36
C GLY A 183 5.18 1.35 11.13
N ILE A 184 5.24 0.64 10.00
CA ILE A 184 6.25 -0.38 9.71
C ILE A 184 7.09 0.06 8.50
N SER A 185 8.42 -0.08 8.60
CA SER A 185 9.32 0.28 7.50
C SER A 185 9.26 -0.75 6.35
N LYS A 186 9.63 -0.33 5.16
CA LYS A 186 9.67 -1.23 3.97
C LYS A 186 10.59 -2.43 4.21
N SER A 187 11.71 -2.21 4.90
CA SER A 187 12.66 -3.30 5.20
C SER A 187 12.04 -4.31 6.18
N ASP A 188 11.31 -3.84 7.20
CA ASP A 188 10.66 -4.73 8.15
C ASP A 188 9.48 -5.46 7.51
N LEU A 189 8.75 -4.82 6.59
CA LEU A 189 7.72 -5.52 5.81
C LEU A 189 8.33 -6.66 4.99
N ARG A 190 9.49 -6.46 4.38
CA ARG A 190 10.19 -7.53 3.65
C ARG A 190 10.59 -8.68 4.59
N ARG A 191 11.07 -8.34 5.79
CA ARG A 191 11.43 -9.36 6.81
C ARG A 191 10.19 -10.15 7.24
N PHE A 192 9.08 -9.44 7.49
CA PHE A 192 7.80 -10.08 7.83
C PHE A 192 7.32 -11.00 6.71
N MET A 193 7.40 -10.57 5.45
CA MET A 193 6.97 -11.38 4.31
C MET A 193 7.84 -12.65 4.17
N ASN A 194 9.15 -12.55 4.42
CA ASN A 194 10.02 -13.74 4.43
C ASN A 194 9.66 -14.71 5.55
N TYR A 195 9.34 -14.19 6.73
CA TYR A 195 8.85 -15.02 7.83
C TYR A 195 7.53 -15.73 7.46
N ALA A 196 6.57 -14.97 6.94
CA ALA A 196 5.25 -15.49 6.56
C ALA A 196 5.35 -16.54 5.45
N LYS A 197 6.25 -16.32 4.48
CA LYS A 197 6.51 -17.27 3.39
C LYS A 197 6.84 -18.66 3.96
N THR A 198 7.73 -18.69 4.94
CA THR A 198 8.16 -19.94 5.57
C THR A 198 7.05 -20.51 6.49
N LYS A 199 6.49 -19.65 7.34
CA LYS A 199 5.50 -20.08 8.32
C LYS A 199 4.25 -20.69 7.69
N PHE A 200 3.74 -20.08 6.62
CA PHE A 200 2.50 -20.53 5.96
C PHE A 200 2.74 -21.28 4.65
N ASN A 201 4.00 -21.49 4.27
CA ASN A 201 4.40 -22.16 3.04
C ASN A 201 3.72 -21.53 1.80
N ILE A 202 3.95 -20.23 1.57
CA ILE A 202 3.30 -19.46 0.49
C ILE A 202 4.32 -19.17 -0.63
N PRO A 203 4.39 -20.00 -1.69
CA PRO A 203 5.44 -19.85 -2.72
C PRO A 203 5.42 -18.51 -3.46
N ILE A 204 4.24 -17.97 -3.74
CA ILE A 204 4.10 -16.71 -4.51
C ILE A 204 4.79 -15.52 -3.81
N LEU A 205 5.02 -15.62 -2.48
CA LEU A 205 5.70 -14.54 -1.76
C LEU A 205 7.14 -14.35 -2.23
N ASN A 206 7.80 -15.35 -2.81
CA ASN A 206 9.12 -15.17 -3.44
C ASN A 206 9.07 -14.11 -4.52
N GLU A 207 8.15 -14.28 -5.46
CA GLU A 207 8.00 -13.33 -6.58
C GLU A 207 7.62 -11.92 -6.08
N ILE A 208 6.73 -11.86 -5.09
CA ILE A 208 6.26 -10.59 -4.52
C ILE A 208 7.41 -9.84 -3.83
N ILE A 209 8.24 -10.57 -3.07
CA ILE A 209 9.37 -9.98 -2.32
C ILE A 209 10.46 -9.49 -3.28
N GLU A 210 10.72 -10.25 -4.34
CA GLU A 210 11.78 -9.95 -5.32
C GLU A 210 11.38 -8.85 -6.32
N ALA A 211 10.07 -8.65 -6.52
CA ALA A 211 9.59 -7.64 -7.47
C ALA A 211 10.00 -6.22 -7.02
N PRO A 212 10.50 -5.39 -7.93
CA PRO A 212 10.81 -4.01 -7.58
C PRO A 212 9.54 -3.24 -7.21
N PRO A 213 9.60 -2.36 -6.21
CA PRO A 213 8.44 -1.53 -5.86
C PRO A 213 8.13 -0.54 -6.98
N THR A 214 6.89 -0.56 -7.47
CA THR A 214 6.44 0.29 -8.57
C THR A 214 5.00 0.76 -8.33
N ALA A 215 4.69 1.98 -8.77
CA ALA A 215 3.34 2.54 -8.63
C ALA A 215 2.42 2.22 -9.82
N GLU A 216 2.97 1.93 -11.00
CA GLU A 216 2.24 1.57 -12.23
C GLU A 216 1.13 2.59 -12.58
N LEU A 217 1.47 3.88 -12.53
CA LEU A 217 0.52 4.98 -12.81
C LEU A 217 0.80 5.68 -14.14
N GLU A 218 1.91 5.32 -14.82
CA GLU A 218 2.31 5.85 -16.11
C GLU A 218 2.31 4.74 -17.17
N PRO A 219 2.15 5.12 -18.46
CA PRO A 219 2.20 4.12 -19.53
C PRO A 219 3.48 3.28 -19.48
N LEU A 220 3.34 1.99 -19.67
CA LEU A 220 4.47 1.06 -19.68
C LEU A 220 5.40 1.41 -20.84
N LYS A 221 6.69 1.44 -20.58
CA LYS A 221 7.70 1.71 -21.60
C LYS A 221 7.92 0.46 -22.46
N GLU A 222 8.37 0.65 -23.69
CA GLU A 222 8.77 -0.47 -24.56
C GLU A 222 9.85 -1.27 -23.82
N GLY A 223 9.65 -2.58 -23.73
CA GLY A 223 10.53 -3.48 -22.99
C GLY A 223 10.08 -3.72 -21.53
N GLY A 224 8.96 -3.15 -21.12
CA GLY A 224 8.37 -3.42 -19.80
C GLY A 224 9.11 -2.84 -18.60
N ILE A 225 10.05 -1.92 -18.83
CA ILE A 225 10.79 -1.27 -17.73
C ILE A 225 9.90 -0.21 -17.10
N VAL A 226 9.46 -0.48 -15.88
CA VAL A 226 8.66 0.47 -15.09
C VAL A 226 9.60 1.22 -14.16
N GLN A 227 9.42 2.53 -14.06
CA GLN A 227 10.20 3.36 -13.13
C GLN A 227 9.89 2.92 -11.70
N THR A 228 10.93 2.70 -10.90
CA THR A 228 10.78 2.22 -9.53
C THR A 228 10.47 3.38 -8.57
N ASP A 229 9.86 3.04 -7.42
CA ASP A 229 9.57 4.02 -6.36
C ASP A 229 10.83 4.77 -5.93
N GLU A 230 11.96 4.07 -5.78
CA GLU A 230 13.21 4.69 -5.32
C GLU A 230 13.76 5.69 -6.32
N GLU A 231 13.60 5.41 -7.64
CA GLU A 231 13.99 6.37 -8.68
C GLU A 231 13.10 7.62 -8.62
N ASP A 232 11.77 7.43 -8.49
CA ASP A 232 10.82 8.54 -8.40
C ASP A 232 11.05 9.38 -7.13
N MET A 233 11.32 8.73 -6.02
CA MET A 233 11.57 9.43 -4.75
C MET A 233 12.92 10.15 -4.74
N GLY A 234 13.90 9.63 -5.50
CA GLY A 234 15.30 10.09 -5.42
C GLY A 234 15.96 9.69 -4.11
N MET A 235 15.47 8.63 -3.47
CA MET A 235 15.93 8.12 -2.18
C MET A 235 15.64 6.64 -2.09
N THR A 236 16.54 5.87 -1.47
CA THR A 236 16.26 4.46 -1.20
C THR A 236 15.43 4.31 0.09
N TYR A 237 14.74 3.20 0.24
CA TYR A 237 14.01 2.89 1.47
C TYR A 237 14.97 2.79 2.68
N GLU A 238 16.19 2.29 2.46
CA GLU A 238 17.22 2.26 3.51
C GLU A 238 17.58 3.67 3.99
N GLU A 239 17.75 4.60 3.04
CA GLU A 239 18.01 6.01 3.38
C GLU A 239 16.83 6.63 4.13
N LEU A 240 15.60 6.33 3.71
CA LEU A 240 14.39 6.85 4.36
C LEU A 240 14.28 6.38 5.81
N THR A 241 14.57 5.11 6.09
CA THR A 241 14.60 4.59 7.46
C THR A 241 15.61 5.38 8.31
N GLN A 242 16.81 5.67 7.78
CA GLN A 242 17.81 6.46 8.51
C GLN A 242 17.32 7.90 8.74
N TYR A 243 16.76 8.55 7.71
CA TYR A 243 16.22 9.90 7.85
C TYR A 243 15.11 9.94 8.90
N GLY A 244 14.22 8.93 8.89
CA GLY A 244 13.11 8.83 9.83
C GLY A 244 13.61 8.80 11.27
N ARG A 245 14.53 7.92 11.56
CA ARG A 245 15.13 7.79 12.90
C ARG A 245 15.80 9.10 13.35
N LEU A 246 16.65 9.66 12.48
CA LEU A 246 17.35 10.91 12.80
C LEU A 246 16.38 12.07 12.98
N ARG A 247 15.36 12.19 12.13
CA ARG A 247 14.41 13.30 12.18
C ARG A 247 13.41 13.17 13.34
N LYS A 248 12.84 11.98 13.54
CA LYS A 248 11.69 11.82 14.44
C LYS A 248 12.10 11.38 15.84
N ILE A 249 13.10 10.50 15.95
CA ILE A 249 13.55 10.01 17.27
C ILE A 249 14.61 10.94 17.82
N GLU A 250 15.62 11.29 17.01
CA GLU A 250 16.75 12.10 17.46
C GLU A 250 16.58 13.61 17.24
N SER A 251 15.43 14.02 16.68
CA SER A 251 15.06 15.43 16.46
C SER A 251 16.06 16.22 15.63
N CYS A 252 16.78 15.54 14.72
CA CYS A 252 17.80 16.20 13.90
C CYS A 252 17.16 17.17 12.89
N GLY A 253 17.75 18.36 12.80
CA GLY A 253 17.53 19.29 11.69
C GLY A 253 18.50 18.98 10.53
N PRO A 254 18.46 19.76 9.45
CA PRO A 254 19.32 19.46 8.28
C PRO A 254 20.82 19.37 8.61
N TYR A 255 21.33 20.30 9.41
CA TYR A 255 22.75 20.33 9.73
C TYR A 255 23.17 19.14 10.61
N SER A 256 22.46 18.88 11.71
CA SER A 256 22.78 17.77 12.60
C SER A 256 22.63 16.41 11.91
N MET A 257 21.62 16.27 11.03
CA MET A 257 21.47 15.06 10.22
C MET A 257 22.66 14.86 9.28
N TYR A 258 23.10 15.93 8.62
CA TYR A 258 24.29 15.89 7.76
C TYR A 258 25.53 15.43 8.55
N CYS A 259 25.77 16.04 9.72
CA CYS A 259 26.96 15.72 10.54
C CYS A 259 27.00 14.23 10.93
N LYS A 260 25.86 13.63 11.21
CA LYS A 260 25.78 12.20 11.54
C LYS A 260 25.97 11.32 10.30
N LEU A 261 25.27 11.64 9.22
CA LEU A 261 25.26 10.81 8.01
C LEU A 261 26.59 10.87 7.25
N VAL A 262 27.31 12.00 7.29
CA VAL A 262 28.61 12.09 6.61
C VAL A 262 29.62 11.07 7.16
N GLN A 263 29.49 10.73 8.44
CA GLN A 263 30.32 9.69 9.07
C GLN A 263 29.78 8.30 8.74
N THR A 264 28.47 8.09 8.96
CA THR A 264 27.81 6.79 8.77
C THR A 264 27.92 6.30 7.32
N TRP A 265 27.79 7.22 6.35
CA TRP A 265 27.77 6.90 4.93
C TRP A 265 29.10 7.16 4.22
N SER A 266 30.20 7.35 4.95
CA SER A 266 31.51 7.68 4.39
C SER A 266 32.04 6.64 3.38
N SER A 267 31.62 5.38 3.50
CA SER A 267 31.99 4.31 2.55
C SER A 267 31.17 4.33 1.26
N LYS A 268 30.01 5.00 1.25
CA LYS A 268 29.07 5.00 0.11
C LYS A 268 29.07 6.33 -0.66
N TYR A 269 29.20 7.44 0.06
CA TYR A 269 28.97 8.77 -0.52
C TYR A 269 30.03 9.77 -0.06
N THR A 270 30.37 10.71 -0.95
CA THR A 270 31.19 11.87 -0.60
C THR A 270 30.40 12.84 0.30
N PRO A 271 31.08 13.68 1.08
CA PRO A 271 30.37 14.68 1.91
C PRO A 271 29.42 15.57 1.12
N LYS A 272 29.78 15.94 -0.12
CA LYS A 272 28.91 16.74 -1.00
C LYS A 272 27.64 15.97 -1.35
N GLN A 273 27.76 14.70 -1.70
CA GLN A 273 26.60 13.84 -2.00
C GLN A 273 25.68 13.69 -0.78
N VAL A 274 26.25 13.50 0.41
CA VAL A 274 25.47 13.42 1.66
C VAL A 274 24.68 14.73 1.86
N ALA A 275 25.35 15.87 1.66
CA ALA A 275 24.70 17.18 1.81
C ALA A 275 23.52 17.33 0.86
N GLU A 276 23.69 16.95 -0.42
CA GLU A 276 22.60 17.04 -1.41
C GLU A 276 21.44 16.09 -1.08
N LYS A 277 21.74 14.88 -0.61
CA LYS A 277 20.73 13.91 -0.19
C LYS A 277 19.93 14.43 1.02
N VAL A 278 20.58 14.99 2.02
CA VAL A 278 19.91 15.56 3.20
C VAL A 278 19.02 16.75 2.78
N LYS A 279 19.52 17.64 1.91
CA LYS A 279 18.72 18.74 1.38
C LYS A 279 17.49 18.25 0.63
N HIS A 280 17.67 17.21 -0.19
CA HIS A 280 16.56 16.60 -0.95
C HIS A 280 15.50 16.04 0.00
N PHE A 281 15.92 15.28 1.01
CA PHE A 281 14.98 14.75 2.02
C PHE A 281 14.17 15.87 2.68
N PHE A 282 14.84 16.92 3.20
CA PHE A 282 14.13 17.99 3.90
C PHE A 282 13.21 18.78 2.97
N ARG A 283 13.58 18.93 1.69
CA ARG A 283 12.72 19.57 0.69
C ARG A 283 11.43 18.76 0.51
N CYS A 284 11.56 17.44 0.33
CA CYS A 284 10.40 16.55 0.16
C CYS A 284 9.54 16.51 1.43
N TYR A 285 10.19 16.38 2.58
CA TYR A 285 9.52 16.35 3.89
C TYR A 285 8.68 17.60 4.10
N ALA A 286 9.20 18.76 3.80
CA ALA A 286 8.49 20.03 3.92
C ALA A 286 7.33 20.16 2.92
N UNK A 287 7.59 19.77 1.90
CA UNK A 287 6.74 19.92 0.84
C UNK A 287 5.56 19.14 0.94
N HIS A 288 5.69 18.12 1.43
CA HIS A 288 4.56 17.17 1.43
C HIS A 288 3.79 17.11 2.77
N ARG A 289 4.13 17.95 3.75
CA ARG A 289 3.45 17.91 5.07
C ARG A 289 1.93 18.03 4.98
N HIS A 290 1.41 18.76 3.98
CA HIS A 290 -0.04 18.91 3.81
C HIS A 290 -0.76 17.56 3.57
N LYS A 291 -0.03 16.54 3.10
CA LYS A 291 -0.61 15.21 2.85
C LYS A 291 -0.86 14.44 4.16
N MET A 292 -0.11 14.79 5.22
CA MET A 292 -0.18 14.09 6.51
C MET A 292 -1.54 14.25 7.20
N THR A 293 -2.31 15.29 6.83
CA THR A 293 -3.62 15.57 7.43
C THR A 293 -4.68 14.51 7.10
N VAL A 294 -4.44 13.67 6.09
CA VAL A 294 -5.41 12.66 5.64
C VAL A 294 -4.88 11.23 5.77
N ILE A 295 -3.72 11.06 6.44
CA ILE A 295 -3.17 9.73 6.67
C ILE A 295 -4.00 9.00 7.72
N THR A 296 -4.27 7.75 7.42
CA THR A 296 -5.06 6.83 8.24
C THR A 296 -4.37 6.49 9.57
N PRO A 297 -5.11 6.37 10.66
CA PRO A 297 -4.56 5.83 11.92
C PRO A 297 -3.91 4.45 11.70
N SER A 298 -2.78 4.24 12.35
CA SER A 298 -2.01 3.00 12.22
C SER A 298 -1.39 2.62 13.57
N TYR A 299 -0.98 1.36 13.68
CA TYR A 299 -0.12 0.93 14.76
C TYR A 299 1.27 1.55 14.57
N HIS A 300 1.91 1.90 15.67
CA HIS A 300 3.24 2.49 15.64
C HIS A 300 4.29 1.43 16.05
N ALA A 301 4.80 0.72 15.05
CA ALA A 301 5.94 -0.18 15.25
C ALA A 301 7.24 0.62 15.27
N GLU A 302 7.31 1.68 14.44
CA GLU A 302 8.39 2.66 14.46
C GLU A 302 7.87 3.97 15.07
N SER A 303 8.77 4.73 15.69
CA SER A 303 8.42 5.99 16.35
C SER A 303 8.45 7.21 15.43
N TYR A 304 8.37 7.00 14.12
CA TYR A 304 8.41 8.11 13.16
C TYR A 304 7.34 8.05 12.09
#